data_82566d2ef778f04f6231924f66f056cd
#
_entry.id   82566d2ef778f04f6231924f66f056cd
#
_cell.length_a   1.000
_cell.length_b   1.000
_cell.length_c   1.000
_cell.angle_alpha   90.00
_cell.angle_beta   90.00
_cell.angle_gamma   90.00
#
_symmetry.space_group_name_H-M   'P 1'
#
loop_
_entity.id
_entity.type
_entity.pdbx_description
1 polymer ?
#
loop_
_entity_poly.entity_id
_entity_poly.type
_entity_poly.pdbx_seq_one_letter_code
_entity_poly.pdbx_strand_id
1 'polypeptide(L)'
;LTIFGESELPSHAPDPVMAEHRLGFYARNGAKTAGYETALFGVPYKTLYWSKKPVDDSVLMEQHRHIYESRFSPEKLDRFIRIPYDPAEPLVATPWEE
;
A
#
# COMPACT_ATOMS: atom_id res chain seq x y z
N LEU A 1 -13.69 12.15 -4.88
CA LEU A 1 -12.24 12.08 -4.78
C LEU A 1 -11.81 11.06 -3.73
N THR A 2 -10.90 10.17 -4.09
CA THR A 2 -10.33 9.18 -3.18
C THR A 2 -8.86 9.51 -2.93
N ILE A 3 -8.48 9.58 -1.66
CA ILE A 3 -7.10 9.83 -1.27
C ILE A 3 -6.54 8.52 -0.70
N PHE A 4 -5.34 8.14 -1.13
CA PHE A 4 -4.69 6.91 -0.68
C PHE A 4 -3.56 7.19 0.29
N GLY A 5 -3.35 6.23 1.21
CA GLY A 5 -2.21 6.22 2.10
C GLY A 5 -1.71 4.80 2.30
N GLU A 6 -0.44 4.66 2.61
CA GLU A 6 0.16 3.39 2.95
C GLU A 6 0.82 3.52 4.31
N SER A 7 0.56 2.56 5.20
CA SER A 7 1.15 2.53 6.53
C SER A 7 1.78 1.17 6.77
N GLU A 8 2.95 1.15 7.38
CA GLU A 8 3.67 -0.10 7.63
C GLU A 8 2.80 -1.13 8.36
N LEU A 9 2.88 -2.38 7.91
CA LEU A 9 2.25 -3.49 8.63
C LEU A 9 2.99 -3.71 9.95
N PRO A 10 2.27 -3.81 11.08
CA PRO A 10 2.93 -4.08 12.36
C PRO A 10 3.80 -5.34 12.34
N SER A 11 3.38 -6.37 11.59
CA SER A 11 4.13 -7.62 11.47
C SER A 11 5.46 -7.48 10.74
N HIS A 12 5.66 -6.42 9.98
CA HIS A 12 6.88 -6.18 9.18
C HIS A 12 7.59 -4.89 9.56
N ALA A 13 7.06 -4.14 10.50
CA ALA A 13 7.65 -2.86 10.90
C ALA A 13 8.80 -3.07 11.89
N PRO A 14 9.85 -2.22 11.83
CA PRO A 14 10.90 -2.23 12.85
C PRO A 14 10.37 -2.00 14.26
N ASP A 15 9.31 -1.20 14.39
CA ASP A 15 8.62 -0.95 15.66
C ASP A 15 7.13 -1.27 15.49
N PRO A 16 6.72 -2.52 15.80
CA PRO A 16 5.32 -2.93 15.63
C PRO A 16 4.32 -2.12 16.46
N VAL A 17 4.71 -1.71 17.67
CA VAL A 17 3.82 -0.94 18.53
C VAL A 17 3.54 0.43 17.93
N MET A 18 4.57 1.09 17.42
CA MET A 18 4.41 2.39 16.77
C MET A 18 3.59 2.27 15.48
N ALA A 19 3.78 1.19 14.72
CA ALA A 19 3.01 0.95 13.51
C ALA A 19 1.52 0.79 13.84
N GLU A 20 1.18 0.08 14.90
CA GLU A 20 -0.21 -0.05 15.35
C GLU A 20 -0.79 1.30 15.79
N HIS A 21 0.01 2.12 16.48
CA HIS A 21 -0.42 3.46 16.90
C HIS A 21 -0.74 4.34 15.69
N ARG A 22 0.08 4.27 14.63
CA ARG A 22 -0.17 5.02 13.39
C ARG A 22 -1.46 4.59 12.73
N LEU A 23 -1.70 3.30 12.61
CA LEU A 23 -2.94 2.78 12.04
C LEU A 23 -4.15 3.26 12.82
N GLY A 24 -4.09 3.20 14.15
CA GLY A 24 -5.15 3.70 15.01
C GLY A 24 -5.38 5.20 14.85
N PHE A 25 -4.31 5.97 14.73
CA PHE A 25 -4.38 7.41 14.49
C PHE A 25 -5.10 7.71 13.17
N TYR A 26 -4.71 7.05 12.08
CA TYR A 26 -5.36 7.26 10.79
C TYR A 26 -6.83 6.86 10.82
N ALA A 27 -7.17 5.74 11.47
CA ALA A 27 -8.55 5.30 11.59
C ALA A 27 -9.40 6.35 12.33
N ARG A 28 -8.87 6.92 13.42
CA ARG A 28 -9.56 7.97 14.16
C ARG A 28 -9.74 9.25 13.35
N ASN A 29 -8.92 9.43 12.31
CA ASN A 29 -8.99 10.59 11.42
C ASN A 29 -9.72 10.29 10.11
N GLY A 30 -10.55 9.26 10.10
CA GLY A 30 -11.44 8.98 8.99
C GLY A 30 -10.91 8.05 7.90
N ALA A 31 -9.70 7.51 8.07
CA ALA A 31 -9.17 6.56 7.11
C ALA A 31 -9.94 5.24 7.15
N LYS A 32 -10.21 4.68 5.98
CA LYS A 32 -10.77 3.35 5.83
C LYS A 32 -9.66 2.42 5.41
N THR A 33 -9.72 1.17 5.84
CA THR A 33 -8.75 0.15 5.44
C THR A 33 -9.27 -0.62 4.24
N ALA A 34 -8.49 -0.68 3.17
CA ALA A 34 -8.82 -1.51 2.02
C ALA A 34 -8.62 -2.99 2.35
N GLY A 35 -9.27 -3.86 1.59
CA GLY A 35 -9.16 -5.31 1.78
C GLY A 35 -7.93 -5.92 1.14
N TYR A 36 -6.97 -5.11 0.71
CA TYR A 36 -5.71 -5.57 0.12
C TYR A 36 -4.53 -4.79 0.70
N GLU A 37 -3.34 -5.36 0.59
CA GLU A 37 -2.10 -4.72 1.02
C GLU A 37 -1.28 -4.32 -0.20
N THR A 38 -0.37 -3.37 -0.01
CA THR A 38 0.48 -2.83 -1.06
C THR A 38 1.94 -3.07 -0.70
N ALA A 39 2.76 -3.49 -1.66
CA ALA A 39 4.20 -3.57 -1.45
C ALA A 39 4.90 -2.56 -2.33
N LEU A 40 5.80 -1.78 -1.74
CA LEU A 40 6.60 -0.76 -2.41
C LEU A 40 8.06 -1.00 -2.10
N PHE A 41 8.86 -1.25 -3.14
CA PHE A 41 10.32 -1.42 -3.00
C PHE A 41 10.70 -2.41 -1.89
N GLY A 42 10.01 -3.54 -1.84
CA GLY A 42 10.30 -4.61 -0.90
C GLY A 42 9.67 -4.47 0.48
N VAL A 43 8.89 -3.44 0.72
CA VAL A 43 8.24 -3.21 2.01
C VAL A 43 6.71 -3.33 1.86
N PRO A 44 6.06 -4.22 2.63
CA PRO A 44 4.61 -4.32 2.59
C PRO A 44 3.95 -3.27 3.49
N TYR A 45 2.83 -2.75 3.01
CA TYR A 45 2.06 -1.71 3.68
C TYR A 45 0.59 -2.07 3.75
N LYS A 46 -0.08 -1.57 4.80
CA LYS A 46 -1.52 -1.54 4.88
C LYS A 46 -2.03 -0.45 3.94
N THR A 47 -3.00 -0.77 3.10
CA THR A 47 -3.59 0.21 2.20
C THR A 47 -4.74 0.93 2.90
N LEU A 48 -4.63 2.25 2.96
CA LEU A 48 -5.64 3.12 3.57
C LEU A 48 -6.22 4.04 2.51
N TYR A 49 -7.46 4.46 2.71
CA TYR A 49 -8.07 5.45 1.83
C TYR A 49 -9.05 6.35 2.59
N TRP A 50 -9.22 7.55 2.08
CA TRP A 50 -10.19 8.51 2.56
C TRP A 50 -11.21 8.78 1.46
N SER A 51 -12.46 8.49 1.73
CA SER A 51 -13.56 8.72 0.80
C SER A 51 -14.83 8.91 1.61
N LYS A 52 -15.80 9.64 1.05
CA LYS A 52 -17.08 9.86 1.71
C LYS A 52 -17.86 8.55 1.90
N LYS A 53 -17.68 7.60 0.97
CA LYS A 53 -18.35 6.30 1.00
C LYS A 53 -17.32 5.19 0.85
N PRO A 54 -17.59 3.98 1.39
CA PRO A 54 -16.76 2.83 1.11
C PRO A 54 -16.66 2.57 -0.39
N VAL A 55 -15.48 2.17 -0.86
CA VAL A 55 -15.20 1.88 -2.26
C VAL A 55 -14.77 0.43 -2.38
N ASP A 56 -15.24 -0.26 -3.43
CA ASP A 56 -14.86 -1.65 -3.67
C ASP A 56 -13.36 -1.79 -3.92
N ASP A 57 -12.78 -2.87 -3.42
CA ASP A 57 -11.34 -3.11 -3.54
C ASP A 57 -10.87 -3.14 -4.98
N SER A 58 -11.64 -3.69 -5.90
CA SER A 58 -11.28 -3.73 -7.32
C SER A 58 -11.13 -2.33 -7.91
N VAL A 59 -12.01 -1.42 -7.53
CA VAL A 59 -11.95 -0.01 -7.95
C VAL A 59 -10.76 0.68 -7.30
N LEU A 60 -10.55 0.42 -6.00
CA LEU A 60 -9.41 0.99 -5.27
C LEU A 60 -8.08 0.55 -5.89
N MET A 61 -7.92 -0.73 -6.20
CA MET A 61 -6.70 -1.26 -6.82
C MET A 61 -6.42 -0.58 -8.15
N GLU A 62 -7.43 -0.41 -8.98
CA GLU A 62 -7.30 0.24 -10.27
C GLU A 62 -6.84 1.69 -10.12
N GLN A 63 -7.49 2.45 -9.24
CA GLN A 63 -7.14 3.85 -8.98
C GLN A 63 -5.74 3.96 -8.35
N HIS A 64 -5.41 3.07 -7.43
CA HIS A 64 -4.13 3.04 -6.75
C HIS A 64 -2.99 2.75 -7.72
N ARG A 65 -3.14 1.75 -8.58
CA ARG A 65 -2.17 1.46 -9.64
C ARG A 65 -1.96 2.65 -10.56
N HIS A 66 -3.03 3.34 -10.90
CA HIS A 66 -2.99 4.47 -11.81
C HIS A 66 -2.09 5.60 -11.30
N ILE A 67 -2.05 5.81 -9.99
CA ILE A 67 -1.18 6.80 -9.36
C ILE A 67 0.29 6.49 -9.67
N TYR A 68 0.69 5.22 -9.58
CA TYR A 68 2.07 4.82 -9.81
C TYR A 68 2.40 4.66 -11.30
N GLU A 69 1.41 4.27 -12.12
CA GLU A 69 1.59 4.16 -13.58
C GLU A 69 2.01 5.47 -14.21
N SER A 70 1.57 6.60 -13.63
CA SER A 70 1.96 7.92 -14.12
C SER A 70 3.37 8.34 -13.72
N ARG A 71 4.02 7.60 -12.80
CA ARG A 71 5.32 7.97 -12.23
C ARG A 71 6.44 7.01 -12.55
N PHE A 72 6.12 5.76 -12.89
CA PHE A 72 7.10 4.71 -13.09
C PHE A 72 6.84 4.01 -14.42
N SER A 73 7.93 3.49 -15.03
CA SER A 73 7.80 2.67 -16.24
C SER A 73 7.10 1.35 -15.91
N PRO A 74 6.47 0.68 -16.90
CA PRO A 74 5.83 -0.61 -16.66
C PRO A 74 6.77 -1.67 -16.06
N GLU A 75 8.04 -1.68 -16.46
CA GLU A 75 9.02 -2.60 -15.90
C GLU A 75 9.24 -2.39 -14.41
N LYS A 76 9.36 -1.13 -13.97
CA LYS A 76 9.53 -0.80 -12.56
C LYS A 76 8.30 -1.13 -11.76
N LEU A 77 7.11 -0.88 -12.33
CA LEU A 77 5.85 -1.24 -11.67
C LEU A 77 5.79 -2.74 -11.39
N ASP A 78 6.10 -3.56 -12.39
CA ASP A 78 6.03 -5.01 -12.23
C ASP A 78 7.01 -5.54 -11.21
N ARG A 79 8.17 -4.90 -11.06
CA ARG A 79 9.25 -5.40 -10.20
C ARG A 79 9.17 -4.87 -8.78
N PHE A 80 8.85 -3.59 -8.59
CA PHE A 80 9.00 -2.93 -7.30
C PHE A 80 7.69 -2.54 -6.63
N ILE A 81 6.60 -2.52 -7.37
CA ILE A 81 5.29 -2.09 -6.84
C ILE A 81 4.29 -3.23 -7.03
N ARG A 82 3.73 -3.68 -5.91
CA ARG A 82 2.77 -4.79 -5.88
C ARG A 82 1.44 -4.30 -5.34
N ILE A 83 0.44 -4.22 -6.21
CA ILE A 83 -0.92 -3.85 -5.88
C ILE A 83 -1.86 -4.86 -6.53
N PRO A 84 -2.44 -5.82 -5.80
CA PRO A 84 -2.25 -6.08 -4.37
C PRO A 84 -0.94 -6.83 -4.08
N TYR A 85 -0.48 -6.73 -2.83
CA TYR A 85 0.66 -7.51 -2.36
C TYR A 85 0.25 -8.96 -2.14
N ASP A 86 1.04 -9.88 -2.70
CA ASP A 86 0.88 -11.32 -2.51
C ASP A 86 2.09 -11.83 -1.71
N PRO A 87 1.89 -12.31 -0.47
CA PRO A 87 2.99 -12.82 0.35
C PRO A 87 3.76 -13.99 -0.28
N ALA A 88 3.16 -14.69 -1.24
CA ALA A 88 3.81 -15.81 -1.94
C ALA A 88 4.83 -15.33 -2.97
N GLU A 89 4.78 -14.07 -3.39
CA GLU A 89 5.72 -13.52 -4.38
C GLU A 89 6.93 -12.89 -3.70
N PRO A 90 8.16 -13.13 -4.20
CA PRO A 90 9.35 -12.48 -3.66
C PRO A 90 9.28 -10.96 -3.80
N LEU A 91 9.76 -10.25 -2.79
CA LEU A 91 9.85 -8.80 -2.83
C LEU A 91 11.22 -8.36 -3.31
N VAL A 92 11.23 -7.37 -4.21
CA VAL A 92 12.46 -6.74 -4.70
C VAL A 92 12.55 -5.37 -4.05
N ALA A 93 13.58 -5.16 -3.24
CA ALA A 93 13.68 -3.97 -2.39
C ALA A 93 13.98 -2.70 -3.18
N THR A 94 15.03 -2.72 -4.00
CA THR A 94 15.50 -1.52 -4.69
C THR A 94 16.12 -1.89 -6.04
N PRO A 95 16.09 -0.95 -7.02
CA PRO A 95 16.64 -1.23 -8.35
C PRO A 95 18.14 -1.59 -8.36
N TRP A 96 18.89 -1.09 -7.41
CA TRP A 96 20.33 -1.33 -7.37
C TRP A 96 20.74 -2.61 -6.65
N GLU A 97 19.79 -3.38 -6.13
CA GLU A 97 20.07 -4.67 -5.51
C GLU A 97 20.03 -5.85 -6.49
N GLU A 98 19.77 -5.56 -7.73
CA GLU A 98 19.69 -6.58 -8.79
C GLU A 98 20.96 -6.69 -9.60
#